data_8cf5a1c861cf3748696341720760c969
#
_entry.id   8cf5a1c861cf3748696341720760c969
#
_cell.length_a   1.000
_cell.length_b   1.000
_cell.length_c   1.000
_cell.angle_alpha   90.00
_cell.angle_beta   90.00
_cell.angle_gamma   90.00
#
_symmetry.space_group_name_H-M   'P 1'
#
loop_
_entity.id
_entity.type
_entity.pdbx_description
1 polymer ?
#
loop_
_entity_poly.entity_id
_entity_poly.type
_entity_poly.pdbx_seq_one_letter_code
_entity_poly.pdbx_strand_id
1 'polypeptide(L)'
;MKNFNQFILTLLAAGLLASCSLTEEPTSFVNRKSFYKNESQCIAALNSCYMPANAIYTANFMLVTEACTDIWYSSSTTVDACLDVTPAKPQYGKNVWTQGYKGVMYCNECVECISSADLADGVKMPLAAEARVMRAFYYYVLTCMFGDVPFYTTMVDTDQRLAEIRRLPAATRCGAAASALRWWIPS
;
A
#
# COMPACT_ATOMS: atom_id res chain seq x y z
N MET A 1 18.45 52.05 37.52
CA MET A 1 19.12 50.73 37.37
C MET A 1 18.17 49.55 37.43
N LYS A 2 17.11 49.55 38.24
CA LYS A 2 16.14 48.44 38.30
C LYS A 2 15.38 48.20 36.98
N ASN A 3 14.97 49.25 36.28
CA ASN A 3 14.19 49.14 35.03
C ASN A 3 15.06 48.67 33.84
N PHE A 4 16.35 48.95 33.86
CA PHE A 4 17.26 48.49 32.81
C PHE A 4 17.50 46.97 32.87
N ASN A 5 17.63 46.43 34.08
CA ASN A 5 17.78 44.99 34.26
C ASN A 5 16.50 44.23 33.88
N GLN A 6 15.30 44.80 34.12
CA GLN A 6 14.04 44.20 33.67
C GLN A 6 13.92 44.19 32.14
N PHE A 7 14.39 45.25 31.48
CA PHE A 7 14.36 45.33 30.02
C PHE A 7 15.28 44.28 29.36
N ILE A 8 16.47 44.08 29.95
CA ILE A 8 17.40 43.02 29.49
C ILE A 8 16.81 41.63 29.71
N LEU A 9 16.14 41.40 30.84
CA LEU A 9 15.54 40.10 31.16
C LEU A 9 14.37 39.74 30.22
N THR A 10 13.54 40.74 29.85
CA THR A 10 12.46 40.56 28.88
C THR A 10 12.97 40.33 27.46
N LEU A 11 14.05 40.99 27.07
CA LEU A 11 14.68 40.80 25.77
C LEU A 11 15.31 39.40 25.66
N LEU A 12 15.93 38.91 26.73
CA LEU A 12 16.50 37.56 26.81
C LEU A 12 15.41 36.48 26.77
N ALA A 13 14.29 36.69 27.47
CA ALA A 13 13.16 35.80 27.48
C ALA A 13 12.44 35.73 26.10
N ALA A 14 12.33 36.87 25.40
CA ALA A 14 11.78 36.92 24.05
C ALA A 14 12.66 36.20 23.03
N GLY A 15 14.00 36.24 23.20
CA GLY A 15 14.94 35.50 22.34
C GLY A 15 14.86 33.96 22.49
N LEU A 16 14.49 33.47 23.67
CA LEU A 16 14.34 32.04 23.94
C LEU A 16 13.03 31.44 23.33
N LEU A 17 12.03 32.27 23.05
CA LEU A 17 10.77 31.84 22.45
C LEU A 17 10.82 31.78 20.91
N ALA A 18 11.84 32.34 20.28
CA ALA A 18 12.00 32.35 18.82
C ALA A 18 12.70 31.08 18.25
N SER A 19 13.10 30.17 19.11
CA SER A 19 13.94 29.00 18.72
C SER A 19 13.18 27.72 18.69
N CYS A 20 12.19 27.55 17.84
CA CYS A 20 11.72 26.19 17.45
C CYS A 20 10.76 26.23 16.26
N SER A 21 11.27 26.42 15.07
CA SER A 21 10.72 25.72 13.93
C SER A 21 11.73 24.64 13.52
N LEU A 22 11.76 23.55 14.25
CA LEU A 22 12.49 22.35 13.85
C LEU A 22 11.68 21.70 12.73
N THR A 23 11.88 22.13 11.51
CA THR A 23 11.50 21.35 10.34
C THR A 23 12.60 20.30 10.19
N GLU A 24 12.44 19.16 10.83
CA GLU A 24 13.31 18.02 10.60
C GLU A 24 13.09 17.53 9.16
N GLU A 25 14.00 17.87 8.26
CA GLU A 25 14.14 17.15 7.01
C GLU A 25 15.08 15.96 7.26
N PRO A 26 14.55 14.73 7.40
CA PRO A 26 15.38 13.57 7.65
C PRO A 26 16.25 13.30 6.41
N THR A 27 17.53 13.57 6.53
CA THR A 27 18.52 13.31 5.47
C THR A 27 18.90 11.83 5.35
N SER A 28 18.55 11.02 6.37
CA SER A 28 18.87 9.60 6.44
C SER A 28 17.76 8.68 5.91
N PHE A 29 16.58 9.19 5.64
CA PHE A 29 15.46 8.42 5.07
C PHE A 29 15.15 8.89 3.66
N VAL A 30 14.87 7.91 2.78
CA VAL A 30 14.39 8.21 1.43
C VAL A 30 12.98 8.81 1.57
N ASN A 31 12.88 10.13 1.44
CA ASN A 31 11.62 10.84 1.48
C ASN A 31 10.95 10.74 0.09
N ARG A 32 9.62 10.60 0.01
CA ARG A 32 8.86 10.63 -1.25
C ARG A 32 9.20 11.83 -2.14
N LYS A 33 9.43 13.02 -1.55
CA LYS A 33 9.81 14.23 -2.30
C LYS A 33 11.21 14.16 -2.91
N SER A 34 12.11 13.34 -2.36
CA SER A 34 13.48 13.16 -2.83
C SER A 34 13.68 11.92 -3.70
N PHE A 35 12.71 11.02 -3.70
CA PHE A 35 12.64 9.83 -4.56
C PHE A 35 11.85 10.14 -5.84
N TYR A 36 11.69 9.27 -6.75
CA TYR A 36 10.96 9.44 -8.03
C TYR A 36 11.52 10.56 -8.95
N LYS A 37 12.83 10.87 -8.86
CA LYS A 37 13.46 11.91 -9.66
C LYS A 37 14.00 11.41 -10.99
N ASN A 38 14.19 10.12 -11.16
CA ASN A 38 14.69 9.51 -12.37
C ASN A 38 14.02 8.16 -12.62
N GLU A 39 14.16 7.66 -13.85
CA GLU A 39 13.58 6.40 -14.29
C GLU A 39 13.99 5.21 -13.42
N SER A 40 15.28 5.09 -13.06
CA SER A 40 15.77 4.00 -12.22
C SER A 40 15.10 3.97 -10.84
N GLN A 41 14.82 5.11 -10.25
CA GLN A 41 14.11 5.19 -8.97
C GLN A 41 12.65 4.78 -9.12
N CYS A 42 12.00 5.18 -10.22
CA CYS A 42 10.64 4.77 -10.53
C CYS A 42 10.54 3.25 -10.75
N ILE A 43 11.50 2.66 -11.45
CA ILE A 43 11.60 1.20 -11.63
C ILE A 43 11.84 0.50 -10.29
N ALA A 44 12.71 1.03 -9.44
CA ALA A 44 12.96 0.47 -8.11
C ALA A 44 11.70 0.50 -7.23
N ALA A 45 10.92 1.59 -7.29
CA ALA A 45 9.63 1.68 -6.62
C ALA A 45 8.63 0.65 -7.18
N LEU A 46 8.53 0.54 -8.49
CA LEU A 46 7.66 -0.43 -9.16
C LEU A 46 8.00 -1.87 -8.76
N ASN A 47 9.28 -2.21 -8.67
CA ASN A 47 9.72 -3.52 -8.21
C ASN A 47 9.23 -3.85 -6.79
N SER A 48 9.04 -2.85 -5.94
CA SER A 48 8.46 -3.06 -4.60
C SER A 48 7.01 -3.55 -4.65
N CYS A 49 6.28 -3.26 -5.73
CA CYS A 49 4.91 -3.75 -5.93
C CYS A 49 4.84 -5.28 -6.08
N TYR A 50 5.92 -5.93 -6.50
CA TYR A 50 5.96 -7.40 -6.67
C TYR A 50 6.30 -8.15 -5.38
N MET A 51 6.91 -7.48 -4.40
CA MET A 51 7.32 -8.14 -3.15
C MET A 51 6.16 -8.80 -2.37
N PRO A 52 4.99 -8.16 -2.21
CA PRO A 52 3.86 -8.77 -1.53
C PRO A 52 3.30 -9.98 -2.29
N ALA A 53 3.34 -9.99 -3.63
CA ALA A 53 2.93 -11.14 -4.43
C ALA A 53 3.82 -12.36 -4.15
N ASN A 54 5.14 -12.17 -4.11
CA ASN A 54 6.06 -13.23 -3.72
C ASN A 54 5.73 -13.77 -2.33
N ALA A 55 5.46 -12.91 -1.35
CA ALA A 55 5.09 -13.32 0.01
C ALA A 55 3.76 -14.07 0.08
N ILE A 56 2.79 -13.77 -0.81
CA ILE A 56 1.53 -14.51 -0.92
C ILE A 56 1.79 -15.91 -1.47
N TYR A 57 2.52 -16.01 -2.59
CA TYR A 57 2.66 -17.25 -3.36
C TYR A 57 3.73 -18.21 -2.83
N THR A 58 4.60 -17.81 -1.92
CA THR A 58 5.69 -18.67 -1.42
C THR A 58 5.17 -19.92 -0.71
N ALA A 59 4.15 -19.81 0.15
CA ALA A 59 3.54 -20.96 0.82
C ALA A 59 2.06 -20.74 1.16
N ASN A 60 1.70 -19.53 1.55
CA ASN A 60 0.41 -19.25 2.17
C ASN A 60 -0.77 -19.40 1.21
N PHE A 61 -0.58 -19.06 -0.06
CA PHE A 61 -1.65 -19.19 -1.07
C PHE A 61 -2.04 -20.64 -1.26
N MET A 62 -1.07 -21.53 -1.44
CA MET A 62 -1.31 -22.96 -1.57
C MET A 62 -1.99 -23.56 -0.33
N LEU A 63 -1.62 -23.10 0.86
CA LEU A 63 -2.23 -23.58 2.10
C LEU A 63 -3.70 -23.16 2.26
N VAL A 64 -4.11 -22.02 1.71
CA VAL A 64 -5.50 -21.55 1.79
C VAL A 64 -6.36 -21.92 0.57
N THR A 65 -5.76 -22.44 -0.50
CA THR A 65 -6.47 -22.89 -1.69
C THR A 65 -6.44 -24.40 -1.83
N GLU A 66 -5.28 -24.99 -2.02
CA GLU A 66 -5.12 -26.40 -2.33
C GLU A 66 -5.18 -27.31 -1.10
N ALA A 67 -4.57 -26.88 0.02
CA ALA A 67 -4.54 -27.70 1.22
C ALA A 67 -5.91 -27.84 1.92
N CYS A 68 -6.90 -27.04 1.52
CA CYS A 68 -8.28 -27.13 1.99
C CYS A 68 -9.14 -28.07 1.13
N THR A 69 -8.54 -28.75 0.12
CA THR A 69 -9.24 -29.65 -0.79
C THR A 69 -8.92 -31.11 -0.45
N ASP A 70 -9.71 -32.04 -0.97
CA ASP A 70 -9.52 -33.49 -0.85
C ASP A 70 -8.36 -34.04 -1.72
N ILE A 71 -7.80 -33.20 -2.60
CA ILE A 71 -6.66 -33.56 -3.47
C ILE A 71 -5.33 -33.53 -2.70
N TRP A 72 -5.27 -32.75 -1.62
CA TRP A 72 -4.05 -32.58 -0.81
C TRP A 72 -4.06 -33.48 0.41
N TYR A 73 -3.02 -34.32 0.55
CA TYR A 73 -2.76 -35.07 1.79
C TYR A 73 -1.42 -34.68 2.40
N SER A 74 -1.42 -34.41 3.69
CA SER A 74 -0.20 -34.24 4.47
C SER A 74 -0.41 -34.83 5.87
N SER A 75 0.61 -35.45 6.40
CA SER A 75 0.64 -35.91 7.79
C SER A 75 0.92 -34.79 8.80
N SER A 76 1.03 -33.53 8.31
CA SER A 76 1.30 -32.36 9.13
C SER A 76 0.01 -31.80 9.73
N THR A 77 0.03 -31.46 11.02
CA THR A 77 -1.03 -30.72 11.73
C THR A 77 -1.36 -29.36 11.08
N THR A 78 -0.46 -28.84 10.22
CA THR A 78 -0.65 -27.59 9.45
C THR A 78 -1.82 -27.73 8.48
N VAL A 79 -2.01 -28.89 7.86
CA VAL A 79 -3.12 -29.13 6.90
C VAL A 79 -4.45 -29.24 7.65
N ASP A 80 -4.47 -29.90 8.80
CA ASP A 80 -5.67 -29.97 9.64
C ASP A 80 -6.13 -28.57 10.05
N ALA A 81 -5.17 -27.66 10.34
CA ALA A 81 -5.48 -26.28 10.64
C ALA A 81 -6.08 -25.52 9.45
N CYS A 82 -5.76 -25.89 8.20
CA CYS A 82 -6.34 -25.26 7.00
C CYS A 82 -7.79 -25.68 6.77
N LEU A 83 -8.20 -26.86 7.27
CA LEU A 83 -9.60 -27.33 7.15
C LEU A 83 -10.54 -26.63 8.16
N ASP A 84 -10.03 -26.05 9.24
CA ASP A 84 -10.81 -25.34 10.26
C ASP A 84 -10.70 -23.82 10.10
N VAL A 85 -10.91 -23.30 8.89
CA VAL A 85 -10.88 -21.86 8.60
C VAL A 85 -12.22 -21.24 8.92
N THR A 86 -12.22 -20.31 9.88
CA THR A 86 -13.39 -19.53 10.26
C THR A 86 -13.02 -18.03 10.35
N PRO A 87 -14.00 -17.11 10.38
CA PRO A 87 -13.71 -15.69 10.60
C PRO A 87 -12.92 -15.40 11.88
N ALA A 88 -13.09 -16.23 12.92
CA ALA A 88 -12.34 -16.11 14.18
C ALA A 88 -10.96 -16.76 14.11
N LYS A 89 -10.77 -17.72 13.19
CA LYS A 89 -9.51 -18.44 12.96
C LYS A 89 -9.13 -18.36 11.49
N PRO A 90 -8.67 -17.20 11.02
CA PRO A 90 -8.39 -16.99 9.57
C PRO A 90 -7.13 -17.71 9.08
N GLN A 91 -6.39 -18.36 9.99
CA GLN A 91 -5.18 -19.13 9.69
C GLN A 91 -4.23 -18.38 8.73
N TYR A 92 -3.78 -19.03 7.68
CA TYR A 92 -2.92 -18.44 6.64
C TYR A 92 -3.60 -17.36 5.78
N GLY A 93 -4.92 -17.30 5.76
CA GLY A 93 -5.69 -16.24 5.09
C GLY A 93 -5.36 -14.84 5.62
N LYS A 94 -5.05 -14.70 6.91
CA LYS A 94 -4.59 -13.43 7.48
C LYS A 94 -3.35 -12.87 6.76
N ASN A 95 -2.40 -13.75 6.41
CA ASN A 95 -1.20 -13.32 5.70
C ASN A 95 -1.53 -12.86 4.27
N VAL A 96 -2.38 -13.60 3.55
CA VAL A 96 -2.83 -13.22 2.21
C VAL A 96 -3.55 -11.87 2.23
N TRP A 97 -4.41 -11.63 3.22
CA TRP A 97 -5.07 -10.33 3.43
C TRP A 97 -4.05 -9.20 3.64
N THR A 98 -3.14 -9.41 4.57
CA THR A 98 -2.13 -8.40 4.92
C THR A 98 -1.22 -8.07 3.75
N GLN A 99 -0.70 -9.07 3.05
CA GLN A 99 0.17 -8.87 1.91
C GLN A 99 -0.60 -8.33 0.69
N GLY A 100 -1.84 -8.76 0.47
CA GLY A 100 -2.69 -8.21 -0.58
C GLY A 100 -2.89 -6.70 -0.43
N TYR A 101 -3.27 -6.23 0.75
CA TYR A 101 -3.42 -4.79 1.00
C TYR A 101 -2.10 -4.03 1.05
N LYS A 102 -1.00 -4.67 1.47
CA LYS A 102 0.34 -4.08 1.35
C LYS A 102 0.71 -3.86 -0.12
N GLY A 103 0.36 -4.82 -0.99
CA GLY A 103 0.53 -4.68 -2.43
C GLY A 103 -0.31 -3.55 -3.02
N VAL A 104 -1.58 -3.44 -2.64
CA VAL A 104 -2.46 -2.31 -3.04
C VAL A 104 -1.86 -0.97 -2.61
N MET A 105 -1.35 -0.87 -1.38
CA MET A 105 -0.73 0.35 -0.87
C MET A 105 0.50 0.75 -1.70
N TYR A 106 1.40 -0.17 -1.98
CA TYR A 106 2.59 0.09 -2.79
C TYR A 106 2.22 0.50 -4.22
N CYS A 107 1.25 -0.19 -4.84
CA CYS A 107 0.77 0.16 -6.18
C CYS A 107 0.12 1.55 -6.23
N ASN A 108 -0.68 1.91 -5.22
CA ASN A 108 -1.29 3.24 -5.15
C ASN A 108 -0.23 4.34 -5.03
N GLU A 109 0.78 4.13 -4.17
CA GLU A 109 1.91 5.05 -4.04
C GLU A 109 2.69 5.18 -5.36
N CYS A 110 3.03 4.06 -6.02
CA CYS A 110 3.71 4.08 -7.31
C CYS A 110 2.91 4.81 -8.38
N VAL A 111 1.61 4.53 -8.52
CA VAL A 111 0.75 5.21 -9.51
C VAL A 111 0.72 6.71 -9.27
N GLU A 112 0.54 7.16 -8.03
CA GLU A 112 0.42 8.58 -7.70
C GLU A 112 1.77 9.31 -7.86
N CYS A 113 2.86 8.74 -7.30
CA CYS A 113 4.17 9.37 -7.33
C CYS A 113 4.83 9.34 -8.71
N ILE A 114 4.72 8.25 -9.48
CA ILE A 114 5.27 8.15 -10.83
C ILE A 114 4.51 9.10 -11.77
N SER A 115 3.17 9.16 -11.66
CA SER A 115 2.37 10.05 -12.50
C SER A 115 2.69 11.53 -12.26
N SER A 116 3.09 11.91 -11.05
CA SER A 116 3.46 13.27 -10.66
C SER A 116 4.96 13.58 -10.82
N ALA A 117 5.79 12.60 -11.18
CA ALA A 117 7.23 12.77 -11.35
C ALA A 117 7.54 13.69 -12.54
N ASP A 118 8.62 14.46 -12.43
CA ASP A 118 9.13 15.31 -13.51
C ASP A 118 9.95 14.50 -14.53
N LEU A 119 9.26 13.62 -15.26
CA LEU A 119 9.82 12.74 -16.28
C LEU A 119 8.97 12.79 -17.55
N ALA A 120 9.56 12.41 -18.68
CA ALA A 120 8.84 12.31 -19.95
C ALA A 120 7.67 11.32 -19.85
N ASP A 121 6.53 11.65 -20.49
CA ASP A 121 5.32 10.81 -20.46
C ASP A 121 5.57 9.41 -21.02
N GLY A 122 6.45 9.27 -22.01
CA GLY A 122 6.85 7.96 -22.57
C GLY A 122 7.52 7.04 -21.55
N VAL A 123 8.07 7.57 -20.46
CA VAL A 123 8.64 6.82 -19.35
C VAL A 123 7.60 6.59 -18.25
N LYS A 124 6.88 7.64 -17.87
CA LYS A 124 5.89 7.57 -16.76
C LYS A 124 4.72 6.65 -17.07
N MET A 125 4.16 6.76 -18.27
CA MET A 125 2.92 6.07 -18.62
C MET A 125 3.04 4.53 -18.55
N PRO A 126 4.07 3.90 -19.12
CA PRO A 126 4.24 2.46 -19.00
C PRO A 126 4.40 1.99 -17.54
N LEU A 127 5.23 2.67 -16.76
CA LEU A 127 5.49 2.31 -15.36
C LEU A 127 4.23 2.46 -14.48
N ALA A 128 3.48 3.53 -14.66
CA ALA A 128 2.23 3.73 -13.96
C ALA A 128 1.14 2.73 -14.41
N ALA A 129 1.13 2.33 -15.68
CA ALA A 129 0.22 1.30 -16.19
C ALA A 129 0.53 -0.06 -15.57
N GLU A 130 1.80 -0.44 -15.48
CA GLU A 130 2.24 -1.68 -14.83
C GLU A 130 1.85 -1.72 -13.34
N ALA A 131 2.04 -0.62 -12.61
CA ALA A 131 1.58 -0.52 -11.22
C ALA A 131 0.05 -0.68 -11.09
N ARG A 132 -0.74 -0.15 -12.06
CA ARG A 132 -2.21 -0.34 -12.09
C ARG A 132 -2.60 -1.79 -12.33
N VAL A 133 -1.89 -2.50 -13.20
CA VAL A 133 -2.09 -3.94 -13.45
C VAL A 133 -1.82 -4.74 -12.18
N MET A 134 -0.70 -4.48 -11.51
CA MET A 134 -0.37 -5.14 -10.24
C MET A 134 -1.42 -4.86 -9.16
N ARG A 135 -1.95 -3.64 -9.09
CA ARG A 135 -3.05 -3.31 -8.17
C ARG A 135 -4.30 -4.11 -8.47
N ALA A 136 -4.68 -4.23 -9.75
CA ALA A 136 -5.84 -5.02 -10.18
C ALA A 136 -5.66 -6.49 -9.81
N PHE A 137 -4.46 -7.04 -9.97
CA PHE A 137 -4.12 -8.39 -9.57
C PHE A 137 -4.31 -8.61 -8.05
N TYR A 138 -3.86 -7.69 -7.18
CA TYR A 138 -4.09 -7.81 -5.75
C TYR A 138 -5.58 -7.77 -5.38
N TYR A 139 -6.36 -6.89 -6.01
CA TYR A 139 -7.80 -6.87 -5.80
C TYR A 139 -8.48 -8.13 -6.30
N TYR A 140 -8.03 -8.70 -7.41
CA TYR A 140 -8.53 -9.98 -7.90
C TYR A 140 -8.32 -11.08 -6.84
N VAL A 141 -7.10 -11.24 -6.32
CA VAL A 141 -6.80 -12.23 -5.28
C VAL A 141 -7.65 -11.99 -4.03
N LEU A 142 -7.71 -10.76 -3.55
CA LEU A 142 -8.49 -10.40 -2.36
C LEU A 142 -9.98 -10.68 -2.54
N THR A 143 -10.57 -10.33 -3.67
CA THR A 143 -12.00 -10.53 -3.91
C THR A 143 -12.35 -12.02 -4.13
N CYS A 144 -11.48 -12.78 -4.78
CA CYS A 144 -11.68 -14.21 -4.93
C CYS A 144 -11.66 -14.95 -3.59
N MET A 145 -10.78 -14.55 -2.67
CA MET A 145 -10.61 -15.25 -1.40
C MET A 145 -11.55 -14.76 -0.29
N PHE A 146 -11.82 -13.47 -0.22
CA PHE A 146 -12.52 -12.87 0.91
C PHE A 146 -13.90 -12.29 0.56
N GLY A 147 -14.24 -12.25 -0.70
CA GLY A 147 -15.50 -11.67 -1.14
C GLY A 147 -15.47 -10.16 -1.18
N ASP A 148 -16.41 -9.52 -0.48
CA ASP A 148 -16.47 -8.07 -0.42
C ASP A 148 -15.30 -7.51 0.38
N VAL A 149 -14.53 -6.63 -0.26
CA VAL A 149 -13.32 -6.05 0.32
C VAL A 149 -13.35 -4.52 0.24
N PRO A 150 -12.70 -3.81 1.17
CA PRO A 150 -12.50 -2.36 1.05
C PRO A 150 -11.78 -2.03 -0.25
N PHE A 151 -12.36 -1.12 -1.06
CA PHE A 151 -11.80 -0.74 -2.35
C PHE A 151 -11.40 0.73 -2.36
N TYR A 152 -10.12 0.99 -2.68
CA TYR A 152 -9.58 2.33 -2.85
C TYR A 152 -8.42 2.31 -3.85
N THR A 153 -8.25 3.40 -4.59
CA THR A 153 -7.26 3.52 -5.66
C THR A 153 -6.29 4.67 -5.45
N THR A 154 -6.41 5.36 -4.32
CA THR A 154 -5.55 6.46 -3.91
C THR A 154 -4.69 6.07 -2.73
N MET A 155 -3.58 6.76 -2.54
CA MET A 155 -2.76 6.57 -1.35
C MET A 155 -3.53 7.00 -0.09
N VAL A 156 -3.49 6.16 0.94
CA VAL A 156 -4.13 6.44 2.23
C VAL A 156 -3.07 6.97 3.18
N ASP A 157 -2.94 8.28 3.26
CA ASP A 157 -1.97 9.00 4.08
C ASP A 157 -2.62 9.87 5.15
N THR A 158 -3.94 9.97 5.15
CA THR A 158 -4.72 10.79 6.09
C THR A 158 -5.96 10.06 6.57
N ASP A 159 -6.46 10.42 7.77
CA ASP A 159 -7.70 9.87 8.33
C ASP A 159 -8.92 10.18 7.45
N GLN A 160 -8.90 11.29 6.72
CA GLN A 160 -9.98 11.66 5.79
C GLN A 160 -10.06 10.67 4.62
N ARG A 161 -8.93 10.30 4.02
CA ARG A 161 -8.89 9.28 2.96
C ARG A 161 -9.30 7.90 3.48
N LEU A 162 -8.95 7.58 4.72
CA LEU A 162 -9.37 6.33 5.36
C LEU A 162 -10.90 6.24 5.50
N ALA A 163 -11.57 7.35 5.79
CA ALA A 163 -13.04 7.40 5.92
C ALA A 163 -13.77 7.19 4.57
N GLU A 164 -13.10 7.42 3.44
CA GLU A 164 -13.65 7.23 2.09
C GLU A 164 -13.64 5.77 1.63
N ILE A 165 -12.89 4.89 2.32
CA ILE A 165 -12.80 3.47 1.98
C ILE A 165 -14.15 2.81 2.15
N ARG A 166 -14.66 2.22 1.05
CA ARG A 166 -15.95 1.52 1.00
C ARG A 166 -15.75 0.04 0.68
N ARG A 167 -16.63 -0.79 1.21
CA ARG A 167 -16.73 -2.18 0.79
C ARG A 167 -17.56 -2.27 -0.50
N LEU A 168 -17.05 -3.04 -1.46
CA LEU A 168 -17.79 -3.32 -2.68
C LEU A 168 -18.85 -4.40 -2.44
N PRO A 169 -20.08 -4.23 -2.97
CA PRO A 169 -21.08 -5.28 -2.99
C PRO A 169 -20.58 -6.52 -3.75
N ALA A 170 -21.04 -7.70 -3.34
CA ALA A 170 -20.65 -8.96 -3.99
C ALA A 170 -20.89 -8.99 -5.51
N ALA A 171 -21.99 -8.38 -5.97
CA ALA A 171 -22.36 -8.32 -7.37
C ALA A 171 -21.39 -7.46 -8.24
N THR A 172 -20.63 -6.56 -7.64
CA THR A 172 -19.70 -5.67 -8.35
C THR A 172 -18.25 -6.17 -8.32
N ARG A 173 -17.96 -7.27 -7.63
CA ARG A 173 -16.61 -7.80 -7.48
C ARG A 173 -15.93 -8.09 -8.83
N CYS A 174 -16.60 -8.81 -9.71
CA CYS A 174 -16.08 -9.08 -11.06
C CYS A 174 -16.03 -7.79 -11.90
N GLY A 175 -17.01 -6.90 -11.74
CA GLY A 175 -17.06 -5.63 -12.46
C GLY A 175 -15.96 -4.67 -12.04
N ALA A 176 -15.57 -4.63 -10.75
CA ALA A 176 -14.49 -3.77 -10.28
C ALA A 176 -13.11 -4.23 -10.76
N ALA A 177 -12.84 -5.55 -10.76
CA ALA A 177 -11.64 -6.11 -11.36
C ALA A 177 -11.61 -5.88 -12.88
N ALA A 178 -12.74 -6.09 -13.58
CA ALA A 178 -12.87 -5.83 -15.00
C ALA A 178 -12.79 -4.34 -15.35
N SER A 179 -13.31 -3.44 -14.52
CA SER A 179 -13.19 -1.99 -14.74
C SER A 179 -11.75 -1.51 -14.54
N ALA A 180 -11.01 -2.11 -13.62
CA ALA A 180 -9.57 -1.83 -13.47
C ALA A 180 -8.78 -2.26 -14.72
N LEU A 181 -9.23 -3.30 -15.44
CA LEU A 181 -8.65 -3.78 -16.70
C LEU A 181 -9.16 -2.99 -17.92
N ARG A 182 -10.35 -2.37 -17.87
CA ARG A 182 -10.91 -1.58 -18.98
C ARG A 182 -10.05 -0.39 -19.41
N TRP A 183 -9.26 0.15 -18.52
CA TRP A 183 -8.34 1.23 -18.86
C TRP A 183 -7.10 0.78 -19.64
N TRP A 184 -6.99 -0.53 -19.87
CA TRP A 184 -5.84 -1.13 -20.56
C TRP A 184 -6.15 -1.58 -21.99
N ILE A 185 -7.42 -1.64 -22.39
CA ILE A 185 -7.83 -1.98 -23.76
C ILE A 185 -8.09 -0.67 -24.50
N PRO A 186 -7.20 -0.24 -25.43
CA PRO A 186 -7.52 0.88 -26.32
C PRO A 186 -8.73 0.48 -27.18
N SER A 187 -9.71 1.38 -27.21
CA SER A 187 -10.87 1.28 -28.11
C SER A 187 -10.44 1.41 -29.57
#